data_97fa77fa4d0204fb7352699975fbb2ea
#
_entry.id   97fa77fa4d0204fb7352699975fbb2ea
#
_cell.length_a   1.000
_cell.length_b   1.000
_cell.length_c   1.000
_cell.angle_alpha   90.00
_cell.angle_beta   90.00
_cell.angle_gamma   90.00
#
_symmetry.space_group_name_H-M   'P 1'
#
loop_
_entity.id
_entity.type
_entity.pdbx_description
1 polymer ?
#
loop_
_entity_poly.entity_id
_entity_poly.type
_entity_poly.pdbx_seq_one_letter_code
_entity_poly.pdbx_strand_id
1 'polypeptide(L)'
;MSKTFPITDSDGRRCTVVADDGVPIAVRSFGAKDAALTVVFVHGHCLHTESWSLLREHLLREWDADARMVFYDHRGHGESGHAHHATYTIDQLATDLDAVLRAVAPTGPVVLIGHSMGAMVLLAYARLYPAAIGHRVAGIGLIAGAAGGITEVGLGRLLNRHAVASLQRAVVHAPRVMQASKRFSRWIFAPLFREASTGTRRVNPRVAAIATAVLNETALLTMSGFLSSLLDFDEAHTLPHFGDLPALVLAGSADLMMPFAHSVVLASQLAGAELVRVEGAGHNVILDRAEEVARSIIALAERASIDARARYAVAG
;
A
#
# COMPACT_ATOMS: atom_id res chain seq x y z
N MET A 1 27.31 22.81 23.80
CA MET A 1 27.72 21.55 23.18
C MET A 1 26.75 21.27 22.02
N SER A 2 27.20 21.50 20.80
CA SER A 2 26.39 21.27 19.59
C SER A 2 26.25 19.77 19.39
N LYS A 3 25.02 19.24 19.47
CA LYS A 3 24.73 17.85 19.08
C LYS A 3 24.78 17.80 17.55
N THR A 4 25.89 17.31 17.02
CA THR A 4 26.01 16.90 15.61
C THR A 4 25.13 15.66 15.46
N PHE A 5 23.93 15.84 14.89
CA PHE A 5 23.13 14.70 14.45
C PHE A 5 23.89 14.03 13.29
N PRO A 6 24.06 12.69 13.31
CA PRO A 6 24.59 12.01 12.16
C PRO A 6 23.68 12.35 10.95
N ILE A 7 24.31 12.65 9.81
CA ILE A 7 23.62 12.81 8.54
C ILE A 7 22.95 11.45 8.28
N THR A 8 21.68 11.33 8.67
CA THR A 8 20.86 10.19 8.26
C THR A 8 20.78 10.25 6.77
N ASP A 9 21.14 9.14 6.12
CA ASP A 9 21.08 8.94 4.69
C ASP A 9 19.65 9.29 4.19
N SER A 10 19.47 10.54 3.78
CA SER A 10 18.15 11.12 3.45
C SER A 10 17.46 10.36 2.32
N ASP A 11 18.25 9.59 1.55
CA ASP A 11 17.80 8.78 0.41
C ASP A 11 17.44 7.34 0.78
N GLY A 12 17.81 6.88 2.00
CA GLY A 12 17.65 5.50 2.45
C GLY A 12 18.57 4.51 1.72
N ARG A 13 18.68 3.30 2.24
CA ARG A 13 19.43 2.22 1.62
C ARG A 13 18.60 1.57 0.52
N ARG A 14 19.14 1.53 -0.69
CA ARG A 14 18.50 0.91 -1.87
C ARG A 14 19.01 -0.51 -2.07
N CYS A 15 18.12 -1.42 -2.45
CA CYS A 15 18.48 -2.74 -2.96
C CYS A 15 17.44 -3.21 -3.99
N THR A 16 17.80 -4.24 -4.73
CA THR A 16 16.89 -4.92 -5.65
C THR A 16 16.67 -6.34 -5.15
N VAL A 17 15.42 -6.74 -5.00
CA VAL A 17 15.00 -8.10 -4.73
C VAL A 17 14.51 -8.71 -6.03
N VAL A 18 14.98 -9.89 -6.39
CA VAL A 18 14.50 -10.60 -7.56
C VAL A 18 13.31 -11.45 -7.14
N ALA A 19 12.14 -11.20 -7.72
CA ALA A 19 10.95 -12.02 -7.52
C ALA A 19 11.15 -13.43 -8.08
N ASP A 20 10.34 -14.39 -7.65
CA ASP A 20 10.50 -15.81 -8.02
C ASP A 20 10.38 -16.06 -9.54
N ASP A 21 9.72 -15.18 -10.28
CA ASP A 21 9.62 -15.17 -11.74
C ASP A 21 10.68 -14.31 -12.45
N GLY A 22 11.68 -13.81 -11.70
CA GLY A 22 12.81 -13.04 -12.23
C GLY A 22 12.58 -11.54 -12.35
N VAL A 23 11.43 -11.00 -11.98
CA VAL A 23 11.16 -9.55 -12.02
C VAL A 23 11.94 -8.83 -10.92
N PRO A 24 12.77 -7.80 -11.23
CA PRO A 24 13.47 -7.03 -10.22
C PRO A 24 12.51 -6.09 -9.49
N ILE A 25 12.47 -6.18 -8.17
CA ILE A 25 11.67 -5.37 -7.27
C ILE A 25 12.59 -4.36 -6.55
N ALA A 26 12.36 -3.08 -6.77
CA ALA A 26 13.12 -2.01 -6.13
C ALA A 26 12.67 -1.82 -4.69
N VAL A 27 13.62 -1.78 -3.77
CA VAL A 27 13.38 -1.67 -2.33
C VAL A 27 14.22 -0.55 -1.74
N ARG A 28 13.61 0.26 -0.86
CA ARG A 28 14.28 1.29 -0.07
C ARG A 28 14.01 1.09 1.40
N SER A 29 15.05 1.15 2.24
CA SER A 29 14.91 0.99 3.68
C SER A 29 15.55 2.14 4.46
N PHE A 30 14.90 2.53 5.56
CA PHE A 30 15.29 3.61 6.45
C PHE A 30 15.33 3.09 7.89
N GLY A 31 16.03 3.79 8.77
CA GLY A 31 16.23 3.38 10.17
C GLY A 31 17.32 2.32 10.34
N ALA A 32 17.51 1.82 11.56
CA ALA A 32 18.56 0.86 11.88
C ALA A 32 18.31 -0.50 11.19
N LYS A 33 19.37 -1.13 10.68
CA LYS A 33 19.26 -2.42 9.98
C LYS A 33 18.84 -3.55 10.93
N ASP A 34 19.26 -3.44 12.18
CA ASP A 34 19.07 -4.38 13.30
C ASP A 34 17.97 -3.94 14.27
N ALA A 35 17.10 -3.02 13.85
CA ALA A 35 15.93 -2.63 14.63
C ALA A 35 15.07 -3.84 15.00
N ALA A 36 14.54 -3.82 16.22
CA ALA A 36 13.75 -4.93 16.77
C ALA A 36 12.43 -5.16 16.00
N LEU A 37 11.93 -4.15 15.30
CA LEU A 37 10.73 -4.20 14.48
C LEU A 37 11.02 -3.72 13.05
N THR A 38 10.50 -4.44 12.07
CA THR A 38 10.47 -3.98 10.67
C THR A 38 9.04 -3.64 10.27
N VAL A 39 8.83 -2.43 9.72
CA VAL A 39 7.53 -2.00 9.16
C VAL A 39 7.66 -1.92 7.64
N VAL A 40 6.84 -2.69 6.93
CA VAL A 40 6.87 -2.79 5.46
C VAL A 40 5.66 -2.09 4.87
N PHE A 41 5.89 -1.17 3.93
CA PHE A 41 4.88 -0.32 3.31
C PHE A 41 4.58 -0.78 1.89
N VAL A 42 3.32 -1.07 1.62
CA VAL A 42 2.78 -1.63 0.37
C VAL A 42 1.86 -0.61 -0.28
N HIS A 43 2.30 0.00 -1.37
CA HIS A 43 1.59 1.12 -2.01
C HIS A 43 0.37 0.67 -2.82
N GLY A 44 -0.50 1.63 -3.16
CA GLY A 44 -1.69 1.44 -3.97
C GLY A 44 -1.41 1.39 -5.47
N HIS A 45 -2.47 1.08 -6.23
CA HIS A 45 -2.44 1.09 -7.70
C HIS A 45 -2.02 2.45 -8.26
N CYS A 46 -1.15 2.43 -9.27
CA CYS A 46 -0.57 3.63 -9.90
C CYS A 46 0.23 4.54 -8.97
N LEU A 47 0.62 4.05 -7.79
CA LEU A 47 1.52 4.71 -6.86
C LEU A 47 2.92 4.07 -6.92
N HIS A 48 3.84 4.57 -6.10
CA HIS A 48 5.17 4.01 -5.86
C HIS A 48 5.73 4.54 -4.52
N THR A 49 6.96 4.18 -4.18
CA THR A 49 7.62 4.50 -2.90
C THR A 49 7.50 5.98 -2.50
N GLU A 50 7.55 6.92 -3.45
CA GLU A 50 7.46 8.35 -3.13
C GLU A 50 6.05 8.83 -2.72
N SER A 51 5.01 8.01 -2.92
CA SER A 51 3.69 8.30 -2.36
C SER A 51 3.67 8.31 -0.83
N TRP A 52 4.68 7.71 -0.20
CA TRP A 52 4.88 7.67 1.24
C TRP A 52 5.79 8.78 1.76
N SER A 53 6.33 9.67 0.90
CA SER A 53 7.40 10.61 1.27
C SER A 53 7.04 11.51 2.46
N LEU A 54 5.84 12.09 2.48
CA LEU A 54 5.39 12.95 3.57
C LEU A 54 5.18 12.16 4.87
N LEU A 55 4.57 10.99 4.79
CA LEU A 55 4.39 10.09 5.91
C LEU A 55 5.73 9.60 6.47
N ARG A 56 6.66 9.23 5.58
CA ARG A 56 8.03 8.83 5.95
C ARG A 56 8.77 9.92 6.71
N GLU A 57 8.61 11.19 6.31
CA GLU A 57 9.19 12.34 7.03
C GLU A 57 8.69 12.43 8.49
N HIS A 58 7.41 12.11 8.76
CA HIS A 58 6.85 12.07 10.10
C HIS A 58 7.37 10.87 10.89
N LEU A 59 7.35 9.68 10.31
CA LEU A 59 7.81 8.46 10.95
C LEU A 59 9.29 8.49 11.30
N LEU A 60 10.15 9.07 10.45
CA LEU A 60 11.58 9.23 10.71
C LEU A 60 11.88 10.13 11.92
N ARG A 61 11.01 11.10 12.19
CA ARG A 61 11.17 11.98 13.36
C ARG A 61 10.77 11.31 14.67
N GLU A 62 9.79 10.40 14.61
CA GLU A 62 9.20 9.77 15.80
C GLU A 62 9.90 8.46 16.17
N TRP A 63 10.30 7.66 15.18
CA TRP A 63 10.86 6.32 15.44
C TRP A 63 12.37 6.29 15.66
N ASP A 64 13.11 7.32 15.23
CA ASP A 64 14.58 7.38 15.28
C ASP A 64 15.20 6.02 14.84
N ALA A 65 15.77 5.25 15.78
CA ALA A 65 16.40 3.95 15.53
C ALA A 65 15.53 2.73 15.92
N ASP A 66 14.36 2.94 16.51
CA ASP A 66 13.57 1.87 17.12
C ASP A 66 12.88 0.96 16.11
N ALA A 67 12.56 1.48 14.91
CA ALA A 67 11.95 0.72 13.84
C ALA A 67 12.70 0.87 12.52
N ARG A 68 12.77 -0.22 11.76
CA ARG A 68 13.21 -0.21 10.38
C ARG A 68 12.02 -0.10 9.46
N MET A 69 12.00 0.91 8.61
CA MET A 69 11.00 1.08 7.56
C MET A 69 11.50 0.51 6.24
N VAL A 70 10.66 -0.26 5.56
CA VAL A 70 10.93 -0.82 4.23
C VAL A 70 9.79 -0.41 3.30
N PHE A 71 10.14 0.23 2.20
CA PHE A 71 9.26 0.58 1.10
C PHE A 71 9.73 -0.14 -0.16
N TYR A 72 8.82 -0.64 -0.97
CA TYR A 72 9.17 -1.22 -2.25
C TYR A 72 8.17 -0.82 -3.32
N ASP A 73 8.59 -0.82 -4.56
CA ASP A 73 7.72 -0.59 -5.70
C ASP A 73 7.18 -1.93 -6.22
N HIS A 74 5.88 -2.02 -6.42
CA HIS A 74 5.29 -3.17 -7.09
C HIS A 74 5.85 -3.34 -8.51
N ARG A 75 5.84 -4.58 -9.03
CA ARG A 75 6.16 -4.82 -10.44
C ARG A 75 5.42 -3.85 -11.36
N GLY A 76 6.12 -3.30 -12.35
CA GLY A 76 5.59 -2.33 -13.30
C GLY A 76 5.40 -0.91 -12.75
N HIS A 77 5.71 -0.64 -11.47
CA HIS A 77 5.63 0.68 -10.85
C HIS A 77 7.03 1.19 -10.45
N GLY A 78 7.16 2.50 -10.36
CA GLY A 78 8.37 3.17 -9.87
C GLY A 78 9.66 2.67 -10.52
N GLU A 79 10.62 2.27 -9.69
CA GLU A 79 11.94 1.75 -10.12
C GLU A 79 11.95 0.21 -10.31
N SER A 80 10.83 -0.49 -10.07
CA SER A 80 10.71 -1.94 -10.29
C SER A 80 10.57 -2.29 -11.76
N GLY A 81 10.97 -3.53 -12.08
CA GLY A 81 10.90 -4.06 -13.45
C GLY A 81 9.48 -4.21 -13.96
N HIS A 82 9.34 -4.05 -15.28
CA HIS A 82 8.12 -4.43 -15.98
C HIS A 82 8.01 -5.96 -16.09
N ALA A 83 6.78 -6.45 -16.14
CA ALA A 83 6.48 -7.88 -16.20
C ALA A 83 5.52 -8.19 -17.36
N HIS A 84 5.36 -9.47 -17.67
CA HIS A 84 4.35 -9.89 -18.62
C HIS A 84 2.95 -9.50 -18.10
N HIS A 85 2.07 -9.00 -18.97
CA HIS A 85 0.77 -8.46 -18.60
C HIS A 85 -0.13 -9.44 -17.83
N ALA A 86 0.00 -10.74 -18.07
CA ALA A 86 -0.74 -11.78 -17.37
C ALA A 86 -0.36 -11.93 -15.89
N THR A 87 0.78 -11.36 -15.47
CA THR A 87 1.24 -11.40 -14.07
C THR A 87 0.89 -10.16 -13.27
N TYR A 88 0.13 -9.23 -13.86
CA TYR A 88 -0.40 -8.07 -13.14
C TYR A 88 -1.67 -8.45 -12.36
N THR A 89 -1.50 -9.25 -11.30
CA THR A 89 -2.57 -9.72 -10.41
C THR A 89 -2.24 -9.43 -8.95
N ILE A 90 -3.27 -9.33 -8.11
CA ILE A 90 -3.08 -9.14 -6.65
C ILE A 90 -2.33 -10.33 -6.03
N ASP A 91 -2.62 -11.55 -6.47
CA ASP A 91 -1.93 -12.77 -5.99
C ASP A 91 -0.44 -12.72 -6.31
N GLN A 92 -0.08 -12.28 -7.50
CA GLN A 92 1.34 -12.14 -7.86
C GLN A 92 2.02 -11.05 -7.01
N LEU A 93 1.33 -9.95 -6.71
CA LEU A 93 1.88 -8.94 -5.80
C LEU A 93 2.08 -9.47 -4.38
N ALA A 94 1.20 -10.36 -3.92
CA ALA A 94 1.37 -11.03 -2.63
C ALA A 94 2.59 -11.98 -2.63
N THR A 95 2.84 -12.67 -3.73
CA THR A 95 4.05 -13.49 -3.91
C THR A 95 5.32 -12.62 -3.96
N ASP A 96 5.26 -11.45 -4.64
CA ASP A 96 6.36 -10.48 -4.63
C ASP A 96 6.64 -9.94 -3.22
N LEU A 97 5.59 -9.66 -2.44
CA LEU A 97 5.72 -9.26 -1.04
C LEU A 97 6.45 -10.33 -0.23
N ASP A 98 6.13 -11.62 -0.42
CA ASP A 98 6.85 -12.70 0.25
C ASP A 98 8.33 -12.72 -0.12
N ALA A 99 8.67 -12.56 -1.40
CA ALA A 99 10.07 -12.48 -1.85
C ALA A 99 10.80 -11.28 -1.20
N VAL A 100 10.15 -10.11 -1.13
CA VAL A 100 10.69 -8.93 -0.43
C VAL A 100 10.90 -9.25 1.06
N LEU A 101 9.91 -9.81 1.74
CA LEU A 101 10.01 -10.15 3.15
C LEU A 101 11.15 -11.14 3.41
N ARG A 102 11.29 -12.20 2.63
CA ARG A 102 12.39 -13.18 2.74
C ARG A 102 13.76 -12.50 2.60
N ALA A 103 13.88 -11.50 1.74
CA ALA A 103 15.16 -10.83 1.48
C ALA A 103 15.52 -9.78 2.53
N VAL A 104 14.54 -8.95 2.96
CA VAL A 104 14.84 -7.77 3.79
C VAL A 104 14.54 -7.94 5.27
N ALA A 105 13.67 -8.87 5.62
CA ALA A 105 13.30 -9.18 7.00
C ALA A 105 13.18 -10.69 7.21
N PRO A 106 14.28 -11.47 7.01
CA PRO A 106 14.26 -12.93 7.10
C PRO A 106 13.89 -13.44 8.49
N THR A 107 14.15 -12.64 9.51
CA THR A 107 13.87 -12.95 10.92
C THR A 107 13.21 -11.76 11.60
N GLY A 108 12.60 -12.00 12.76
CA GLY A 108 11.96 -10.97 13.57
C GLY A 108 10.53 -10.62 13.15
N PRO A 109 9.82 -9.90 14.01
CA PRO A 109 8.46 -9.49 13.75
C PRO A 109 8.39 -8.38 12.67
N VAL A 110 7.38 -8.46 11.81
CA VAL A 110 7.08 -7.42 10.82
C VAL A 110 5.67 -6.88 11.03
N VAL A 111 5.50 -5.58 10.81
CA VAL A 111 4.19 -4.94 10.65
C VAL A 111 4.03 -4.60 9.17
N LEU A 112 2.91 -4.99 8.58
CA LEU A 112 2.60 -4.73 7.18
C LEU A 112 1.60 -3.58 7.08
N ILE A 113 1.92 -2.55 6.30
CA ILE A 113 1.05 -1.39 6.07
C ILE A 113 0.70 -1.34 4.58
N GLY A 114 -0.57 -1.53 4.24
CA GLY A 114 -1.05 -1.49 2.87
C GLY A 114 -2.00 -0.31 2.62
N HIS A 115 -1.79 0.41 1.52
CA HIS A 115 -2.69 1.46 1.07
C HIS A 115 -3.43 1.02 -0.20
N SER A 116 -4.76 1.14 -0.22
CA SER A 116 -5.61 0.85 -1.38
C SER A 116 -5.36 -0.60 -1.89
N MET A 117 -4.90 -0.77 -3.14
CA MET A 117 -4.47 -2.07 -3.67
C MET A 117 -3.44 -2.76 -2.75
N GLY A 118 -2.55 -2.01 -2.09
CA GLY A 118 -1.61 -2.56 -1.12
C GLY A 118 -2.30 -3.25 0.06
N ALA A 119 -3.43 -2.73 0.55
CA ALA A 119 -4.22 -3.41 1.58
C ALA A 119 -4.82 -4.73 1.06
N MET A 120 -5.24 -4.77 -0.21
CA MET A 120 -5.71 -6.00 -0.85
C MET A 120 -4.59 -7.04 -0.99
N VAL A 121 -3.37 -6.59 -1.30
CA VAL A 121 -2.18 -7.46 -1.34
C VAL A 121 -1.94 -8.11 0.03
N LEU A 122 -2.14 -7.39 1.14
CA LEU A 122 -2.00 -7.97 2.49
C LEU A 122 -3.03 -9.06 2.77
N LEU A 123 -4.27 -8.90 2.29
CA LEU A 123 -5.30 -9.92 2.45
C LEU A 123 -4.98 -11.17 1.61
N ALA A 124 -4.61 -10.99 0.34
CA ALA A 124 -4.14 -12.09 -0.51
C ALA A 124 -2.88 -12.78 0.05
N TYR A 125 -1.97 -12.02 0.65
CA TYR A 125 -0.79 -12.56 1.35
C TYR A 125 -1.21 -13.47 2.51
N ALA A 126 -2.18 -13.08 3.32
CA ALA A 126 -2.66 -13.91 4.42
C ALA A 126 -3.31 -15.23 3.93
N ARG A 127 -3.99 -15.21 2.79
CA ARG A 127 -4.51 -16.42 2.16
C ARG A 127 -3.40 -17.34 1.65
N LEU A 128 -2.42 -16.77 0.94
CA LEU A 128 -1.33 -17.56 0.33
C LEU A 128 -0.31 -18.05 1.35
N TYR A 129 -0.08 -17.28 2.43
CA TYR A 129 0.93 -17.55 3.45
C TYR A 129 0.34 -17.52 4.87
N PRO A 130 -0.69 -18.32 5.19
CA PRO A 130 -1.40 -18.23 6.47
C PRO A 130 -0.49 -18.49 7.66
N ALA A 131 0.53 -19.36 7.51
CA ALA A 131 1.51 -19.63 8.56
C ALA A 131 2.40 -18.42 8.94
N ALA A 132 2.47 -17.41 8.09
CA ALA A 132 3.23 -16.19 8.40
C ALA A 132 2.45 -15.28 9.37
N ILE A 133 1.12 -15.35 9.38
CA ILE A 133 0.25 -14.49 10.19
C ILE A 133 0.34 -14.91 11.66
N GLY A 134 0.62 -13.96 12.54
CA GLY A 134 0.84 -14.19 13.97
C GLY A 134 2.20 -14.78 14.32
N HIS A 135 2.91 -15.41 13.38
CA HIS A 135 4.27 -15.92 13.61
C HIS A 135 5.33 -14.88 13.21
N ARG A 136 5.30 -14.44 11.97
CA ARG A 136 6.21 -13.43 11.41
C ARG A 136 5.55 -12.06 11.32
N VAL A 137 4.31 -12.02 10.82
CA VAL A 137 3.50 -10.80 10.77
C VAL A 137 2.89 -10.57 12.14
N ALA A 138 3.32 -9.54 12.83
CA ALA A 138 2.92 -9.18 14.18
C ALA A 138 1.83 -8.10 14.22
N GLY A 139 1.53 -7.47 13.07
CA GLY A 139 0.49 -6.45 12.95
C GLY A 139 0.22 -6.06 11.51
N ILE A 140 -0.98 -5.55 11.24
CA ILE A 140 -1.39 -5.07 9.91
C ILE A 140 -2.06 -3.71 9.95
N GLY A 141 -1.78 -2.87 8.96
CA GLY A 141 -2.48 -1.61 8.69
C GLY A 141 -3.13 -1.64 7.32
N LEU A 142 -4.45 -1.55 7.28
CA LEU A 142 -5.26 -1.53 6.06
C LEU A 142 -5.79 -0.10 5.84
N ILE A 143 -5.13 0.66 4.97
CA ILE A 143 -5.42 2.07 4.75
C ILE A 143 -6.17 2.24 3.43
N ALA A 144 -7.39 2.80 3.47
CA ALA A 144 -8.25 3.05 2.30
C ALA A 144 -8.41 1.81 1.40
N GLY A 145 -8.55 0.62 2.01
CA GLY A 145 -8.67 -0.68 1.34
C GLY A 145 -10.07 -1.27 1.44
N ALA A 146 -10.25 -2.43 0.81
CA ALA A 146 -11.48 -3.23 0.86
C ALA A 146 -11.14 -4.72 0.91
N ALA A 147 -12.03 -5.52 1.50
CA ALA A 147 -11.96 -6.99 1.44
C ALA A 147 -12.59 -7.56 0.17
N GLY A 148 -13.42 -6.78 -0.52
CA GLY A 148 -14.15 -7.15 -1.73
C GLY A 148 -15.22 -6.11 -2.02
N GLY A 149 -16.13 -6.39 -2.97
CA GLY A 149 -17.29 -5.55 -3.27
C GLY A 149 -16.95 -4.17 -3.86
N ILE A 150 -15.80 -4.01 -4.49
CA ILE A 150 -15.32 -2.72 -5.03
C ILE A 150 -16.31 -2.13 -6.05
N THR A 151 -16.98 -2.99 -6.82
CA THR A 151 -17.95 -2.58 -7.84
C THR A 151 -19.34 -2.30 -7.30
N GLU A 152 -19.58 -2.49 -6.00
CA GLU A 152 -20.90 -2.33 -5.38
C GLU A 152 -21.14 -0.90 -4.89
N VAL A 153 -20.07 -0.18 -4.52
CA VAL A 153 -20.14 1.17 -3.94
C VAL A 153 -19.10 2.10 -4.56
N GLY A 154 -19.30 3.40 -4.39
CA GLY A 154 -18.35 4.44 -4.84
C GLY A 154 -18.19 4.49 -6.36
N LEU A 155 -17.04 5.00 -6.79
CA LEU A 155 -16.69 5.08 -8.23
C LEU A 155 -16.45 3.72 -8.87
N GLY A 156 -16.20 2.67 -8.09
CA GLY A 156 -16.05 1.31 -8.57
C GLY A 156 -17.28 0.79 -9.34
N ARG A 157 -18.49 1.31 -9.02
CA ARG A 157 -19.74 0.99 -9.74
C ARG A 157 -19.71 1.35 -11.23
N LEU A 158 -18.83 2.27 -11.62
CA LEU A 158 -18.65 2.68 -13.02
C LEU A 158 -17.73 1.70 -13.78
N LEU A 159 -17.04 0.82 -13.09
CA LEU A 159 -16.16 -0.17 -13.71
C LEU A 159 -17.00 -1.32 -14.29
N ASN A 160 -16.83 -1.57 -15.58
CA ASN A 160 -17.49 -2.65 -16.30
C ASN A 160 -16.45 -3.66 -16.82
N ARG A 161 -16.63 -4.95 -16.50
CA ARG A 161 -15.69 -6.02 -16.87
C ARG A 161 -15.43 -6.07 -18.38
N HIS A 162 -16.45 -5.89 -19.21
CA HIS A 162 -16.30 -5.89 -20.68
C HIS A 162 -15.49 -4.69 -21.17
N ALA A 163 -15.75 -3.50 -20.59
CA ALA A 163 -15.00 -2.28 -20.91
C ALA A 163 -13.53 -2.42 -20.49
N VAL A 164 -13.27 -2.96 -19.31
CA VAL A 164 -11.90 -3.23 -18.81
C VAL A 164 -11.18 -4.24 -19.71
N ALA A 165 -11.80 -5.36 -20.06
CA ALA A 165 -11.20 -6.36 -20.95
C ALA A 165 -10.94 -5.79 -22.36
N SER A 166 -11.80 -4.92 -22.86
CA SER A 166 -11.61 -4.23 -24.14
C SER A 166 -10.46 -3.23 -24.09
N LEU A 167 -10.36 -2.47 -22.99
CA LEU A 167 -9.23 -1.56 -22.74
C LEU A 167 -7.90 -2.32 -22.68
N GLN A 168 -7.84 -3.40 -21.89
CA GLN A 168 -6.64 -4.23 -21.77
C GLN A 168 -6.19 -4.79 -23.13
N ARG A 169 -7.11 -5.32 -23.91
CA ARG A 169 -6.82 -5.78 -25.30
C ARG A 169 -6.28 -4.65 -26.16
N ALA A 170 -6.91 -3.47 -26.14
CA ALA A 170 -6.46 -2.32 -26.91
C ALA A 170 -5.04 -1.87 -26.51
N VAL A 171 -4.74 -1.84 -25.20
CA VAL A 171 -3.41 -1.46 -24.69
C VAL A 171 -2.34 -2.46 -25.12
N VAL A 172 -2.64 -3.77 -25.10
CA VAL A 172 -1.69 -4.81 -25.51
C VAL A 172 -1.43 -4.76 -27.02
N HIS A 173 -2.48 -4.58 -27.87
CA HIS A 173 -2.35 -4.64 -29.33
C HIS A 173 -1.93 -3.31 -29.98
N ALA A 174 -2.22 -2.17 -29.35
CA ALA A 174 -1.91 -0.85 -29.89
C ALA A 174 -1.26 0.10 -28.84
N PRO A 175 -0.15 -0.28 -28.20
CA PRO A 175 0.40 0.44 -27.04
C PRO A 175 0.78 1.89 -27.35
N ARG A 176 1.31 2.18 -28.54
CA ARG A 176 1.70 3.54 -28.93
C ARG A 176 0.50 4.47 -29.07
N VAL A 177 -0.58 4.00 -29.69
CA VAL A 177 -1.84 4.76 -29.88
C VAL A 177 -2.48 5.01 -28.51
N MET A 178 -2.53 3.99 -27.66
CA MET A 178 -3.10 4.08 -26.31
C MET A 178 -2.29 5.00 -25.40
N GLN A 179 -0.97 4.99 -25.51
CA GLN A 179 -0.10 5.91 -24.74
C GLN A 179 -0.28 7.38 -25.19
N ALA A 180 -0.49 7.64 -26.48
CA ALA A 180 -0.83 8.97 -26.98
C ALA A 180 -2.22 9.41 -26.46
N SER A 181 -3.20 8.52 -26.47
CA SER A 181 -4.53 8.74 -25.92
C SER A 181 -4.48 9.04 -24.40
N LYS A 182 -3.63 8.35 -23.63
CA LYS A 182 -3.40 8.64 -22.20
C LYS A 182 -2.97 10.09 -21.98
N ARG A 183 -2.06 10.61 -22.81
CA ARG A 183 -1.58 12.00 -22.69
C ARG A 183 -2.71 13.01 -22.93
N PHE A 184 -3.61 12.72 -23.86
CA PHE A 184 -4.75 13.58 -24.16
C PHE A 184 -5.87 13.47 -23.09
N SER A 185 -6.28 12.24 -22.74
CA SER A 185 -7.34 12.01 -21.76
C SER A 185 -6.95 12.53 -20.36
N ARG A 186 -5.67 12.49 -20.01
CA ARG A 186 -5.18 13.02 -18.75
C ARG A 186 -5.50 14.50 -18.54
N TRP A 187 -5.41 15.32 -19.59
CA TRP A 187 -5.73 16.74 -19.50
C TRP A 187 -7.21 16.98 -19.19
N ILE A 188 -8.08 16.10 -19.67
CA ILE A 188 -9.55 16.19 -19.46
C ILE A 188 -9.94 15.64 -18.09
N PHE A 189 -9.37 14.50 -17.67
CA PHE A 189 -9.82 13.78 -16.46
C PHE A 189 -9.01 14.07 -15.20
N ALA A 190 -7.83 14.72 -15.29
CA ALA A 190 -7.02 15.04 -14.13
C ALA A 190 -7.75 15.84 -13.03
N PRO A 191 -8.58 16.86 -13.34
CA PRO A 191 -9.33 17.58 -12.31
C PRO A 191 -10.30 16.68 -11.55
N LEU A 192 -11.05 15.83 -12.27
CA LEU A 192 -12.01 14.89 -11.67
C LEU A 192 -11.31 13.84 -10.79
N PHE A 193 -10.20 13.30 -11.29
CA PHE A 193 -9.39 12.33 -10.53
C PHE A 193 -8.82 12.95 -9.27
N ARG A 194 -8.37 14.21 -9.37
CA ARG A 194 -7.86 14.96 -8.21
C ARG A 194 -8.94 15.15 -7.16
N GLU A 195 -10.14 15.58 -7.55
CA GLU A 195 -11.26 15.81 -6.64
C GLU A 195 -11.69 14.51 -5.94
N ALA A 196 -11.82 13.42 -6.69
CA ALA A 196 -12.14 12.10 -6.15
C ALA A 196 -11.08 11.57 -5.16
N SER A 197 -9.81 11.96 -5.34
CA SER A 197 -8.70 11.45 -4.55
C SER A 197 -8.40 12.27 -3.30
N THR A 198 -8.77 13.55 -3.23
CA THR A 198 -8.28 14.49 -2.21
C THR A 198 -9.33 14.92 -1.16
N GLY A 199 -10.58 14.49 -1.32
CA GLY A 199 -11.65 14.83 -0.38
C GLY A 199 -12.13 16.30 -0.46
N THR A 200 -12.71 16.81 0.64
CA THR A 200 -13.46 18.08 0.66
C THR A 200 -12.61 19.31 0.98
N ARG A 201 -11.36 19.17 1.37
CA ARG A 201 -10.49 20.29 1.75
C ARG A 201 -9.63 20.76 0.57
N ARG A 202 -9.17 22.03 0.63
CA ARG A 202 -8.18 22.55 -0.32
C ARG A 202 -6.91 21.73 -0.27
N VAL A 203 -6.51 21.20 -1.42
CA VAL A 203 -5.30 20.37 -1.56
C VAL A 203 -4.06 21.24 -1.38
N ASN A 204 -3.14 20.78 -0.56
CA ASN A 204 -1.81 21.37 -0.48
C ASN A 204 -1.11 21.22 -1.86
N PRO A 205 -0.56 22.31 -2.44
CA PRO A 205 0.13 22.24 -3.73
C PRO A 205 1.25 21.18 -3.80
N ARG A 206 1.99 20.95 -2.71
CA ARG A 206 3.01 19.91 -2.60
C ARG A 206 2.41 18.52 -2.75
N VAL A 207 1.29 18.25 -2.06
CA VAL A 207 0.54 16.98 -2.15
C VAL A 207 0.04 16.75 -3.57
N ALA A 208 -0.57 17.77 -4.19
CA ALA A 208 -1.06 17.70 -5.56
C ALA A 208 0.07 17.41 -6.57
N ALA A 209 1.24 18.01 -6.37
CA ALA A 209 2.41 17.79 -7.21
C ALA A 209 2.91 16.35 -7.10
N ILE A 210 3.07 15.82 -5.88
CA ILE A 210 3.49 14.43 -5.64
C ILE A 210 2.49 13.46 -6.26
N ALA A 211 1.20 13.58 -5.95
CA ALA A 211 0.17 12.70 -6.49
C ALA A 211 0.12 12.69 -8.02
N THR A 212 0.29 13.87 -8.63
CA THR A 212 0.32 14.01 -10.09
C THR A 212 1.58 13.37 -10.69
N ALA A 213 2.75 13.58 -10.09
CA ALA A 213 4.01 13.00 -10.57
C ALA A 213 3.93 11.47 -10.55
N VAL A 214 3.57 10.90 -9.41
CA VAL A 214 3.47 9.45 -9.19
C VAL A 214 2.51 8.78 -10.19
N LEU A 215 1.31 9.35 -10.38
CA LEU A 215 0.33 8.83 -11.35
C LEU A 215 0.85 8.88 -12.79
N ASN A 216 1.65 9.89 -13.11
CA ASN A 216 2.18 10.08 -14.47
C ASN A 216 3.27 9.08 -14.83
N GLU A 217 4.02 8.61 -13.88
CA GLU A 217 5.14 7.68 -14.06
C GLU A 217 4.69 6.25 -14.35
N THR A 218 3.48 5.86 -13.93
CA THR A 218 2.97 4.51 -14.18
C THR A 218 2.60 4.32 -15.66
N ALA A 219 3.15 3.28 -16.30
CA ALA A 219 2.84 2.92 -17.68
C ALA A 219 1.37 2.50 -17.84
N LEU A 220 0.77 2.79 -19.00
CA LEU A 220 -0.64 2.45 -19.26
C LEU A 220 -0.89 0.92 -19.23
N LEU A 221 0.09 0.13 -19.65
CA LEU A 221 0.03 -1.33 -19.58
C LEU A 221 -0.10 -1.80 -18.13
N THR A 222 0.66 -1.23 -17.23
CA THR A 222 0.58 -1.51 -15.79
C THR A 222 -0.75 -1.04 -15.21
N MET A 223 -1.16 0.21 -15.54
CA MET A 223 -2.44 0.77 -15.07
C MET A 223 -3.64 -0.09 -15.46
N SER A 224 -3.70 -0.55 -16.72
CA SER A 224 -4.81 -1.39 -17.19
C SER A 224 -4.68 -2.84 -16.74
N GLY A 225 -3.45 -3.34 -16.58
CA GLY A 225 -3.17 -4.74 -16.28
C GLY A 225 -3.83 -5.23 -15.00
N PHE A 226 -3.77 -4.45 -13.94
CA PHE A 226 -4.36 -4.82 -12.65
C PHE A 226 -5.89 -4.70 -12.56
N LEU A 227 -6.55 -3.99 -13.50
CA LEU A 227 -7.98 -3.69 -13.37
C LEU A 227 -8.87 -4.95 -13.26
N SER A 228 -8.58 -6.02 -14.00
CA SER A 228 -9.36 -7.25 -13.88
C SER A 228 -9.22 -7.89 -12.50
N SER A 229 -7.98 -7.99 -11.99
CA SER A 229 -7.73 -8.54 -10.66
C SER A 229 -8.37 -7.70 -9.54
N LEU A 230 -8.41 -6.37 -9.70
CA LEU A 230 -9.12 -5.48 -8.78
C LEU A 230 -10.63 -5.69 -8.83
N LEU A 231 -11.22 -5.84 -10.04
CA LEU A 231 -12.67 -6.08 -10.20
C LEU A 231 -13.13 -7.42 -9.63
N ASP A 232 -12.28 -8.44 -9.70
CA ASP A 232 -12.57 -9.80 -9.26
C ASP A 232 -12.15 -10.06 -7.80
N PHE A 233 -11.58 -9.04 -7.13
CA PHE A 233 -11.05 -9.17 -5.78
C PHE A 233 -12.14 -9.41 -4.74
N ASP A 234 -12.04 -10.52 -4.04
CA ASP A 234 -12.87 -10.88 -2.89
C ASP A 234 -12.07 -11.76 -1.90
N GLU A 235 -11.59 -11.14 -0.84
CA GLU A 235 -10.81 -11.77 0.23
C GLU A 235 -11.50 -11.62 1.60
N ALA A 236 -12.81 -11.40 1.64
CA ALA A 236 -13.53 -11.28 2.90
C ALA A 236 -13.37 -12.54 3.78
N HIS A 237 -13.30 -13.72 3.14
CA HIS A 237 -13.09 -15.00 3.81
C HIS A 237 -11.71 -15.16 4.48
N THR A 238 -10.74 -14.29 4.14
CA THR A 238 -9.38 -14.33 4.69
C THR A 238 -9.26 -13.57 6.02
N LEU A 239 -10.17 -12.64 6.29
CA LEU A 239 -10.12 -11.79 7.50
C LEU A 239 -10.01 -12.58 8.82
N PRO A 240 -10.70 -13.73 9.01
CA PRO A 240 -10.54 -14.55 10.22
C PRO A 240 -9.13 -15.11 10.44
N HIS A 241 -8.29 -15.21 9.40
CA HIS A 241 -6.91 -15.70 9.55
C HIS A 241 -6.03 -14.76 10.39
N PHE A 242 -6.42 -13.49 10.53
CA PHE A 242 -5.66 -12.53 11.34
C PHE A 242 -5.91 -12.70 12.85
N GLY A 243 -7.00 -13.39 13.26
CA GLY A 243 -7.31 -13.61 14.68
C GLY A 243 -7.30 -12.31 15.49
N ASP A 244 -6.59 -12.33 16.64
CA ASP A 244 -6.42 -11.17 17.53
C ASP A 244 -5.19 -10.32 17.20
N LEU A 245 -4.64 -10.46 16.00
CA LEU A 245 -3.47 -9.69 15.60
C LEU A 245 -3.76 -8.19 15.67
N PRO A 246 -2.86 -7.37 16.26
CA PRO A 246 -2.98 -5.92 16.22
C PRO A 246 -3.23 -5.42 14.80
N ALA A 247 -4.36 -4.76 14.58
CA ALA A 247 -4.76 -4.25 13.28
C ALA A 247 -5.13 -2.76 13.36
N LEU A 248 -4.87 -2.04 12.28
CA LEU A 248 -5.33 -0.68 12.01
C LEU A 248 -6.15 -0.71 10.73
N VAL A 249 -7.37 -0.22 10.79
CA VAL A 249 -8.20 0.07 9.61
C VAL A 249 -8.42 1.57 9.56
N LEU A 250 -7.93 2.24 8.53
CA LEU A 250 -7.98 3.69 8.43
C LEU A 250 -8.44 4.14 7.05
N ALA A 251 -9.37 5.08 6.97
CA ALA A 251 -9.75 5.70 5.70
C ALA A 251 -10.28 7.12 5.87
N GLY A 252 -10.27 7.87 4.76
CA GLY A 252 -10.88 9.19 4.68
C GLY A 252 -12.40 9.11 4.63
N SER A 253 -13.07 10.03 5.33
CA SER A 253 -14.55 10.08 5.34
C SER A 253 -15.13 10.55 4.01
N ALA A 254 -14.35 11.20 3.16
CA ALA A 254 -14.72 11.68 1.83
C ALA A 254 -14.05 10.89 0.69
N ASP A 255 -13.61 9.66 0.96
CA ASP A 255 -13.06 8.77 -0.07
C ASP A 255 -14.18 8.30 -1.01
N LEU A 256 -14.13 8.72 -2.27
CA LEU A 256 -15.07 8.33 -3.31
C LEU A 256 -14.62 7.08 -4.07
N MET A 257 -13.34 6.72 -4.00
CA MET A 257 -12.78 5.53 -4.65
C MET A 257 -13.03 4.27 -3.81
N MET A 258 -12.70 4.35 -2.51
CA MET A 258 -12.95 3.32 -1.49
C MET A 258 -13.76 3.93 -0.35
N PRO A 259 -15.09 4.04 -0.51
CA PRO A 259 -15.96 4.61 0.53
C PRO A 259 -15.72 4.00 1.90
N PHE A 260 -15.83 4.82 2.94
CA PHE A 260 -15.57 4.43 4.33
C PHE A 260 -16.32 3.17 4.79
N ALA A 261 -17.43 2.82 4.12
CA ALA A 261 -18.18 1.60 4.35
C ALA A 261 -17.30 0.32 4.21
N HIS A 262 -16.32 0.31 3.28
CA HIS A 262 -15.38 -0.81 3.17
C HIS A 262 -14.51 -0.96 4.42
N SER A 263 -14.07 0.15 5.01
CA SER A 263 -13.32 0.13 6.27
C SER A 263 -14.15 -0.37 7.44
N VAL A 264 -15.45 -0.04 7.48
CA VAL A 264 -16.37 -0.58 8.49
C VAL A 264 -16.47 -2.10 8.36
N VAL A 265 -16.60 -2.63 7.14
CA VAL A 265 -16.64 -4.08 6.90
C VAL A 265 -15.33 -4.74 7.34
N LEU A 266 -14.17 -4.19 6.96
CA LEU A 266 -12.86 -4.71 7.39
C LEU A 266 -12.75 -4.76 8.91
N ALA A 267 -13.03 -3.65 9.59
CA ALA A 267 -12.91 -3.55 11.05
C ALA A 267 -13.89 -4.44 11.80
N SER A 268 -15.09 -4.67 11.26
CA SER A 268 -16.09 -5.52 11.89
C SER A 268 -15.70 -7.01 11.94
N GLN A 269 -14.76 -7.43 11.11
CA GLN A 269 -14.32 -8.83 11.00
C GLN A 269 -12.88 -9.06 11.51
N LEU A 270 -12.19 -8.02 11.98
CA LEU A 270 -10.85 -8.08 12.54
C LEU A 270 -10.92 -7.80 14.04
N ALA A 271 -10.76 -8.82 14.89
CA ALA A 271 -10.94 -8.70 16.34
C ALA A 271 -9.99 -7.69 17.00
N GLY A 272 -8.75 -7.60 16.51
CA GLY A 272 -7.74 -6.65 16.99
C GLY A 272 -7.77 -5.26 16.33
N ALA A 273 -8.81 -4.91 15.55
CA ALA A 273 -8.81 -3.71 14.74
C ALA A 273 -9.17 -2.43 15.51
N GLU A 274 -8.32 -1.42 15.34
CA GLU A 274 -8.66 -0.02 15.59
C GLU A 274 -9.18 0.59 14.28
N LEU A 275 -10.42 1.11 14.29
CA LEU A 275 -11.02 1.80 13.15
C LEU A 275 -10.83 3.30 13.28
N VAL A 276 -10.09 3.90 12.35
CA VAL A 276 -9.82 5.34 12.31
C VAL A 276 -10.48 5.98 11.09
N ARG A 277 -11.35 6.95 11.33
CA ARG A 277 -12.00 7.76 10.32
C ARG A 277 -11.37 9.14 10.26
N VAL A 278 -10.73 9.47 9.14
CA VAL A 278 -10.07 10.78 8.96
C VAL A 278 -11.04 11.74 8.28
N GLU A 279 -11.53 12.73 9.03
CA GLU A 279 -12.60 13.62 8.56
C GLU A 279 -12.18 14.53 7.39
N GLY A 280 -12.98 14.51 6.33
CA GLY A 280 -12.79 15.31 5.11
C GLY A 280 -11.61 14.87 4.24
N ALA A 281 -10.91 13.79 4.61
CA ALA A 281 -9.86 13.21 3.76
C ALA A 281 -10.45 12.35 2.65
N GLY A 282 -9.79 12.34 1.50
CA GLY A 282 -10.11 11.46 0.37
C GLY A 282 -9.25 10.21 0.35
N HIS A 283 -9.16 9.59 -0.83
CA HIS A 283 -8.41 8.32 -1.04
C HIS A 283 -6.92 8.44 -0.77
N ASN A 284 -6.30 9.57 -1.08
CA ASN A 284 -4.88 9.82 -0.86
C ASN A 284 -4.56 10.27 0.59
N VAL A 285 -5.27 9.71 1.56
CA VAL A 285 -5.14 10.05 3.00
C VAL A 285 -3.69 9.97 3.48
N ILE A 286 -2.87 9.08 2.94
CA ILE A 286 -1.43 8.92 3.24
C ILE A 286 -0.58 10.15 2.87
N LEU A 287 -1.05 10.96 1.93
CA LEU A 287 -0.44 12.22 1.50
C LEU A 287 -1.12 13.43 2.16
N ASP A 288 -2.46 13.44 2.14
CA ASP A 288 -3.25 14.58 2.59
C ASP A 288 -3.26 14.77 4.11
N ARG A 289 -3.10 13.66 4.85
CA ARG A 289 -3.13 13.58 6.32
C ARG A 289 -1.96 12.75 6.86
N ALA A 290 -0.79 12.94 6.28
CA ALA A 290 0.41 12.16 6.58
C ALA A 290 0.74 12.08 8.08
N GLU A 291 0.56 13.18 8.83
CA GLU A 291 0.79 13.22 10.27
C GLU A 291 -0.23 12.38 11.06
N GLU A 292 -1.53 12.48 10.71
CA GLU A 292 -2.58 11.71 11.38
C GLU A 292 -2.40 10.20 11.11
N VAL A 293 -2.06 9.84 9.87
CA VAL A 293 -1.77 8.46 9.47
C VAL A 293 -0.51 7.96 10.18
N ALA A 294 0.56 8.77 10.29
CA ALA A 294 1.79 8.42 10.98
C ALA A 294 1.52 8.07 12.45
N ARG A 295 0.74 8.90 13.17
CA ARG A 295 0.38 8.63 14.58
C ARG A 295 -0.35 7.29 14.73
N SER A 296 -1.28 6.97 13.86
CA SER A 296 -2.01 5.70 13.90
C SER A 296 -1.10 4.50 13.61
N ILE A 297 -0.14 4.64 12.68
CA ILE A 297 0.84 3.59 12.38
C ILE A 297 1.79 3.38 13.55
N ILE A 298 2.24 4.45 14.22
CA ILE A 298 3.10 4.36 15.40
C ILE A 298 2.38 3.59 16.51
N ALA A 299 1.13 3.94 16.82
CA ALA A 299 0.33 3.25 17.81
C ALA A 299 0.12 1.75 17.47
N LEU A 300 -0.09 1.41 16.21
CA LEU A 300 -0.14 0.02 15.74
C LEU A 300 1.20 -0.69 15.97
N ALA A 301 2.31 -0.07 15.60
CA ALA A 301 3.65 -0.65 15.74
C ALA A 301 4.01 -0.92 17.21
N GLU A 302 3.63 -0.03 18.11
CA GLU A 302 3.79 -0.21 19.57
C GLU A 302 2.99 -1.41 20.08
N ARG A 303 1.70 -1.52 19.72
CA ARG A 303 0.85 -2.67 20.07
C ARG A 303 1.45 -3.97 19.54
N ALA A 304 1.87 -3.99 18.27
CA ALA A 304 2.48 -5.16 17.65
C ALA A 304 3.79 -5.57 18.31
N SER A 305 4.63 -4.60 18.73
CA SER A 305 5.87 -4.88 19.44
C SER A 305 5.64 -5.51 20.81
N ILE A 306 4.66 -5.01 21.58
CA ILE A 306 4.29 -5.55 22.87
C ILE A 306 3.77 -6.99 22.74
N ASP A 307 2.86 -7.21 21.81
CA ASP A 307 2.25 -8.51 21.54
C ASP A 307 3.29 -9.54 21.08
N ALA A 308 4.20 -9.15 20.16
CA ALA A 308 5.28 -10.01 19.69
C ALA A 308 6.21 -10.43 20.85
N ARG A 309 6.62 -9.49 21.72
CA ARG A 309 7.46 -9.81 22.88
C ARG A 309 6.75 -10.78 23.83
N ALA A 310 5.45 -10.61 24.08
CA ALA A 310 4.68 -11.51 24.92
C ALA A 310 4.62 -12.94 24.33
N ARG A 311 4.42 -13.08 23.03
CA ARG A 311 4.37 -14.38 22.34
C ARG A 311 5.73 -15.09 22.37
N TYR A 312 6.84 -14.37 22.14
CA TYR A 312 8.20 -14.95 22.20
C TYR A 312 8.58 -15.35 23.63
N ALA A 313 8.13 -14.61 24.66
CA ALA A 313 8.40 -14.95 26.05
C ALA A 313 7.69 -16.22 26.54
N VAL A 314 6.57 -16.60 25.92
CA VAL A 314 5.81 -17.82 26.25
C VAL A 314 6.33 -19.05 25.49
N ALA A 315 7.03 -18.84 24.37
CA ALA A 315 7.54 -19.93 23.52
C ALA A 315 8.95 -20.41 23.89
N GLY A 316 9.67 -19.69 24.79
CA GLY A 316 11.00 -20.04 25.33
C GLY A 316 10.93 -20.45 26.77
#